data_f5095e25e8148e272e69824043a7fa47
#
_entry.id   f5095e25e8148e272e69824043a7fa47
#
_cell.length_a   1.000
_cell.length_b   1.000
_cell.length_c   1.000
_cell.angle_alpha   90.00
_cell.angle_beta   90.00
_cell.angle_gamma   90.00
#
_symmetry.space_group_name_H-M   'P 1'
#
loop_
_entity.id
_entity.type
_entity.pdbx_description
1 polymer ?
#
loop_
_entity_poly.entity_id
_entity_poly.type
_entity_poly.pdbx_seq_one_letter_code
_entity_poly.pdbx_strand_id
1 'polypeptide(L)'
;VAVLTTGFGTFGPIVAGAQPAPLSLSPMQDPLVDASRNPQLSRALQDAYEAAHRGQPGYVQVPPVYFRPNPYPAASLRDYATPRLAKREADAQHPNVERLFVESPAMRRVVQVQVQHAKDRSKPAPMLYLLDGAASSDTSSWLTEGKVQQLSGEQVTVVMPTEASGSNYANWQADDPTLGRLQWETFLTSELPTVLEQEADLKFNGGRYLGGASMGAGAAVRLASLYPDRYRGTFGLSGCYSTTSN
;
A
#
# COMPACT_ATOMS: atom_id res chain seq x y z
N VAL A 1 15.44 -14.24 4.06
CA VAL A 1 14.72 -13.02 4.47
C VAL A 1 15.68 -12.19 5.30
N ALA A 2 16.24 -11.11 4.76
CA ALA A 2 17.06 -10.17 5.51
C ALA A 2 16.14 -9.03 5.97
N VAL A 3 15.95 -8.90 7.28
CA VAL A 3 15.24 -7.79 7.91
C VAL A 3 16.31 -6.78 8.34
N LEU A 4 16.36 -5.63 7.68
CA LEU A 4 17.16 -4.50 8.13
C LEU A 4 16.33 -3.71 9.16
N THR A 5 16.64 -3.94 10.45
CA THR A 5 16.13 -3.11 11.55
C THR A 5 17.11 -1.97 11.80
N THR A 6 16.73 -0.75 11.47
CA THR A 6 17.44 0.43 12.01
C THR A 6 17.04 0.62 13.46
N GLY A 7 18.04 0.60 14.35
CA GLY A 7 17.87 0.62 15.79
C GLY A 7 17.23 1.91 16.30
N PHE A 8 16.22 1.75 17.13
CA PHE A 8 15.69 2.78 18.00
C PHE A 8 16.29 2.63 19.39
N GLY A 9 16.67 3.77 19.98
CA GLY A 9 17.32 3.86 21.25
C GLY A 9 16.53 3.25 22.41
N THR A 10 17.26 2.86 23.42
CA THR A 10 16.80 2.22 24.65
C THR A 10 15.83 3.13 25.42
N PHE A 11 14.62 2.63 25.64
CA PHE A 11 13.67 3.23 26.59
C PHE A 11 14.07 2.85 28.01
N GLY A 12 14.21 3.86 28.90
CA GLY A 12 14.38 3.66 30.32
C GLY A 12 13.13 3.10 31.00
N PRO A 13 13.24 2.59 32.25
CA PRO A 13 12.14 1.90 32.92
C PRO A 13 10.98 2.84 33.23
N ILE A 14 9.79 2.46 32.75
CA ILE A 14 8.53 3.09 33.11
C ILE A 14 8.14 2.63 34.51
N VAL A 15 8.01 3.56 35.45
CA VAL A 15 7.50 3.30 36.79
C VAL A 15 6.03 2.92 36.69
N ALA A 16 5.69 1.75 37.22
CA ALA A 16 4.33 1.25 37.25
C ALA A 16 3.47 2.13 38.18
N GLY A 17 2.66 3.00 37.59
CA GLY A 17 1.58 3.72 38.26
C GLY A 17 0.24 3.11 37.83
N ALA A 18 -0.65 2.94 38.81
CA ALA A 18 -1.99 2.36 38.81
C ALA A 18 -2.64 2.14 37.42
N GLN A 19 -2.98 0.89 37.11
CA GLN A 19 -3.81 0.54 35.95
C GLN A 19 -5.16 1.24 36.02
N PRO A 20 -5.56 2.03 35.02
CA PRO A 20 -6.96 2.42 34.89
C PRO A 20 -7.79 1.17 34.56
N ALA A 21 -8.99 1.10 35.13
CA ALA A 21 -9.95 0.03 34.88
C ALA A 21 -10.20 -0.12 33.36
N PRO A 22 -10.43 -1.34 32.85
CA PRO A 22 -10.70 -1.54 31.45
C PRO A 22 -11.99 -0.82 31.07
N LEU A 23 -11.89 0.19 30.22
CA LEU A 23 -13.04 0.78 29.56
C LEU A 23 -13.60 -0.29 28.63
N SER A 24 -14.79 -0.79 28.95
CA SER A 24 -15.55 -1.66 28.04
C SER A 24 -16.02 -0.81 26.86
N LEU A 25 -15.23 -0.78 25.82
CA LEU A 25 -15.64 -0.20 24.56
C LEU A 25 -16.57 -1.18 23.85
N SER A 26 -17.79 -0.74 23.59
CA SER A 26 -18.72 -1.44 22.70
C SER A 26 -18.05 -1.65 21.33
N PRO A 27 -18.30 -2.78 20.64
CA PRO A 27 -17.54 -3.18 19.43
C PRO A 27 -17.73 -2.29 18.19
N MET A 28 -18.30 -1.10 18.31
CA MET A 28 -18.77 -0.33 17.16
C MET A 28 -18.12 1.04 16.93
N GLN A 29 -17.12 1.44 17.71
CA GLN A 29 -16.48 2.75 17.45
C GLN A 29 -15.00 2.70 17.81
N ASP A 30 -14.18 2.26 16.86
CA ASP A 30 -12.76 2.56 16.90
C ASP A 30 -12.57 4.03 16.44
N PRO A 31 -12.14 4.96 17.33
CA PRO A 31 -11.95 6.37 16.97
C PRO A 31 -10.96 6.58 15.82
N LEU A 32 -10.01 5.64 15.63
CA LEU A 32 -9.06 5.69 14.54
C LEU A 32 -9.72 5.35 13.19
N VAL A 33 -10.72 4.47 13.19
CA VAL A 33 -11.49 4.15 11.98
C VAL A 33 -12.40 5.32 11.60
N ASP A 34 -13.02 5.97 12.57
CA ASP A 34 -13.84 7.17 12.32
C ASP A 34 -12.98 8.37 11.89
N ALA A 35 -11.79 8.52 12.44
CA ALA A 35 -10.84 9.55 12.00
C ALA A 35 -10.40 9.35 10.54
N SER A 36 -10.19 8.12 10.10
CA SER A 36 -9.83 7.81 8.71
C SER A 36 -10.94 8.14 7.71
N ARG A 37 -12.21 8.15 8.17
CA ARG A 37 -13.38 8.47 7.36
C ARG A 37 -13.78 9.96 7.41
N ASN A 38 -13.23 10.71 8.35
CA ASN A 38 -13.53 12.12 8.55
C ASN A 38 -12.25 12.96 8.48
N PRO A 39 -11.98 13.64 7.33
CA PRO A 39 -10.77 14.46 7.16
C PRO A 39 -10.61 15.57 8.21
N GLN A 40 -11.72 16.10 8.74
CA GLN A 40 -11.68 17.15 9.77
C GLN A 40 -11.26 16.58 11.12
N LEU A 41 -11.78 15.40 11.48
CA LEU A 41 -11.40 14.70 12.71
C LEU A 41 -9.95 14.23 12.64
N SER A 42 -9.52 13.70 11.50
CA SER A 42 -8.11 13.31 11.26
C SER A 42 -7.17 14.50 11.44
N ARG A 43 -7.54 15.66 10.89
CA ARG A 43 -6.75 16.89 11.06
C ARG A 43 -6.74 17.35 12.53
N ALA A 44 -7.88 17.36 13.22
CA ALA A 44 -7.96 17.78 14.61
C ALA A 44 -7.14 16.88 15.54
N LEU A 45 -7.13 15.56 15.31
CA LEU A 45 -6.30 14.62 16.06
C LEU A 45 -4.80 14.83 15.80
N GLN A 46 -4.44 15.11 14.56
CA GLN A 46 -3.05 15.41 14.21
C GLN A 46 -2.59 16.73 14.82
N ASP A 47 -3.39 17.79 14.72
CA ASP A 47 -3.09 19.09 15.33
C ASP A 47 -2.94 18.96 16.85
N ALA A 48 -3.79 18.16 17.51
CA ALA A 48 -3.70 17.86 18.93
C ALA A 48 -2.41 17.08 19.28
N TYR A 49 -2.04 16.08 18.47
CA TYR A 49 -0.81 15.32 18.64
C TYR A 49 0.41 16.22 18.49
N GLU A 50 0.45 17.04 17.44
CA GLU A 50 1.53 17.99 17.20
C GLU A 50 1.65 19.04 18.32
N ALA A 51 0.54 19.57 18.78
CA ALA A 51 0.52 20.53 19.90
C ALA A 51 1.08 19.91 21.20
N ALA A 52 0.76 18.64 21.47
CA ALA A 52 1.24 17.91 22.64
C ALA A 52 2.73 17.57 22.59
N HIS A 53 3.31 17.42 21.41
CA HIS A 53 4.68 16.92 21.25
C HIS A 53 5.66 17.95 20.70
N ARG A 54 5.16 19.09 20.23
CA ARG A 54 6.00 20.17 19.67
C ARG A 54 7.02 20.65 20.71
N GLY A 55 8.29 20.62 20.32
CA GLY A 55 9.41 21.01 21.19
C GLY A 55 9.96 19.92 22.09
N GLN A 56 9.42 18.70 22.05
CA GLN A 56 10.01 17.56 22.76
C GLN A 56 11.24 17.04 22.00
N PRO A 57 12.29 16.60 22.69
CA PRO A 57 13.46 15.98 22.06
C PRO A 57 13.07 14.78 21.20
N GLY A 58 13.52 14.75 19.95
CA GLY A 58 13.22 13.66 19.02
C GLY A 58 11.87 13.78 18.29
N TYR A 59 11.06 14.82 18.57
CA TYR A 59 9.86 15.06 17.80
C TYR A 59 10.18 15.49 16.37
N VAL A 60 9.64 14.74 15.42
CA VAL A 60 9.67 15.10 13.99
C VAL A 60 8.24 15.43 13.58
N GLN A 61 8.03 16.63 13.06
CA GLN A 61 6.73 17.00 12.53
C GLN A 61 6.37 16.08 11.37
N VAL A 62 5.31 15.31 11.56
CA VAL A 62 4.78 14.43 10.52
C VAL A 62 3.83 15.25 9.65
N PRO A 63 4.04 15.31 8.32
CA PRO A 63 3.08 15.95 7.43
C PRO A 63 1.68 15.37 7.60
N PRO A 64 0.62 16.16 7.46
CA PRO A 64 -0.74 15.67 7.57
C PRO A 64 -0.97 14.50 6.61
N VAL A 65 -1.24 13.33 7.16
CA VAL A 65 -1.64 12.18 6.38
C VAL A 65 -3.10 12.38 6.00
N TYR A 66 -3.34 12.92 4.82
CA TYR A 66 -4.71 13.02 4.30
C TYR A 66 -5.14 11.63 3.86
N PHE A 67 -5.99 10.98 4.67
CA PHE A 67 -6.79 9.87 4.20
C PHE A 67 -7.68 10.41 3.07
N ARG A 68 -7.35 10.08 1.85
CA ARG A 68 -8.25 10.24 0.72
C ARG A 68 -8.92 8.89 0.51
N PRO A 69 -10.13 8.69 1.05
CA PRO A 69 -10.88 7.50 0.69
C PRO A 69 -11.06 7.53 -0.82
N ASN A 70 -10.73 6.45 -1.46
CA ASN A 70 -11.00 6.30 -2.87
C ASN A 70 -12.45 5.82 -3.00
N PRO A 71 -13.40 6.68 -3.39
CA PRO A 71 -14.79 6.32 -3.37
C PRO A 71 -15.10 5.39 -4.56
N TYR A 72 -15.21 4.11 -4.28
CA TYR A 72 -15.84 3.15 -5.18
C TYR A 72 -17.12 2.62 -4.53
N PRO A 73 -18.18 3.45 -4.44
CA PRO A 73 -19.43 3.04 -3.79
C PRO A 73 -20.02 1.82 -4.51
N ALA A 74 -20.78 1.02 -3.78
CA ALA A 74 -21.34 -0.25 -4.29
C ALA A 74 -22.06 -0.10 -5.66
N ALA A 75 -22.66 1.07 -5.93
CA ALA A 75 -23.31 1.35 -7.20
C ALA A 75 -22.32 1.46 -8.39
N SER A 76 -21.04 1.67 -8.15
CA SER A 76 -20.01 1.74 -9.21
C SER A 76 -19.38 0.39 -9.52
N LEU A 77 -19.62 -0.65 -8.71
CA LEU A 77 -19.06 -1.97 -8.93
C LEU A 77 -19.60 -2.60 -10.22
N ARG A 78 -18.73 -3.31 -10.93
CA ARG A 78 -19.05 -3.99 -12.19
C ARG A 78 -18.54 -5.43 -12.14
N ASP A 79 -19.22 -6.33 -12.80
CA ASP A 79 -18.77 -7.70 -12.95
C ASP A 79 -17.85 -7.84 -14.17
N TYR A 80 -16.69 -8.43 -13.95
CA TYR A 80 -15.73 -8.78 -14.99
C TYR A 80 -15.53 -10.28 -14.99
N ALA A 81 -15.45 -10.88 -16.17
CA ALA A 81 -15.32 -12.34 -16.30
C ALA A 81 -13.89 -12.81 -15.97
N THR A 82 -12.90 -12.08 -16.42
CA THR A 82 -11.48 -12.39 -16.24
C THR A 82 -10.68 -11.12 -15.99
N PRO A 83 -9.56 -11.20 -15.25
CA PRO A 83 -8.65 -10.06 -15.19
C PRO A 83 -8.03 -9.80 -16.56
N ARG A 84 -8.02 -8.55 -17.00
CA ARG A 84 -7.43 -8.14 -18.27
C ARG A 84 -6.99 -6.68 -18.28
N LEU A 85 -6.12 -6.34 -19.21
CA LEU A 85 -5.71 -4.97 -19.45
C LEU A 85 -6.80 -4.22 -20.25
N ALA A 86 -7.51 -3.32 -19.57
CA ALA A 86 -8.55 -2.51 -20.20
C ALA A 86 -7.98 -1.34 -21.02
N LYS A 87 -6.94 -0.70 -20.49
CA LYS A 87 -6.33 0.50 -21.08
C LYS A 87 -4.89 0.64 -20.61
N ARG A 88 -4.06 1.30 -21.43
CA ARG A 88 -2.74 1.80 -21.04
C ARG A 88 -2.51 3.20 -21.56
N GLU A 89 -1.79 4.01 -20.85
CA GLU A 89 -1.40 5.36 -21.24
C GLU A 89 -0.07 5.74 -20.60
N ALA A 90 0.69 6.62 -21.29
CA ALA A 90 1.91 7.18 -20.72
C ALA A 90 1.57 8.07 -19.52
N ASP A 91 2.37 8.02 -18.46
CA ASP A 91 2.24 8.98 -17.36
C ASP A 91 2.76 10.34 -17.83
N ALA A 92 1.90 11.38 -17.69
CA ALA A 92 2.21 12.72 -18.21
C ALA A 92 3.36 13.43 -17.43
N GLN A 93 3.60 13.01 -16.20
CA GLN A 93 4.54 13.68 -15.30
C GLN A 93 5.84 12.88 -15.08
N HIS A 94 5.81 11.57 -15.33
CA HIS A 94 6.91 10.68 -15.01
C HIS A 94 7.39 9.93 -16.27
N PRO A 95 8.51 10.35 -16.85
CA PRO A 95 9.09 9.65 -18.00
C PRO A 95 9.36 8.16 -17.70
N ASN A 96 9.19 7.31 -18.70
CA ASN A 96 9.35 5.84 -18.58
C ASN A 96 8.34 5.16 -17.64
N VAL A 97 7.26 5.86 -17.28
CA VAL A 97 6.16 5.30 -16.50
C VAL A 97 4.90 5.22 -17.38
N GLU A 98 4.19 4.11 -17.27
CA GLU A 98 2.86 3.94 -17.85
C GLU A 98 1.83 3.74 -16.75
N ARG A 99 0.60 4.18 -17.00
CA ARG A 99 -0.58 3.86 -16.22
C ARG A 99 -1.32 2.73 -16.91
N LEU A 100 -1.41 1.61 -16.26
CA LEU A 100 -2.18 0.45 -16.70
C LEU A 100 -3.49 0.40 -15.91
N PHE A 101 -4.58 0.17 -16.61
CA PHE A 101 -5.92 0.05 -16.03
C PHE A 101 -6.37 -1.39 -16.19
N VAL A 102 -6.44 -2.10 -15.06
CA VAL A 102 -6.69 -3.53 -15.01
C VAL A 102 -8.11 -3.80 -14.53
N GLU A 103 -8.93 -4.46 -15.35
CA GLU A 103 -10.23 -5.00 -14.92
C GLU A 103 -9.98 -6.11 -13.91
N SER A 104 -10.56 -5.96 -12.72
CA SER A 104 -10.42 -6.91 -11.62
C SER A 104 -11.76 -7.53 -11.27
N PRO A 105 -11.98 -8.81 -11.56
CA PRO A 105 -13.13 -9.57 -11.08
C PRO A 105 -13.24 -9.56 -9.55
N ALA A 106 -12.12 -9.76 -8.84
CA ALA A 106 -12.11 -9.78 -7.38
C ALA A 106 -12.51 -8.44 -6.77
N MET A 107 -12.03 -7.32 -7.32
CA MET A 107 -12.33 -5.97 -6.85
C MET A 107 -13.64 -5.42 -7.46
N ARG A 108 -14.18 -6.05 -8.49
CA ARG A 108 -15.35 -5.62 -9.27
C ARG A 108 -15.22 -4.19 -9.79
N ARG A 109 -14.00 -3.79 -10.12
CA ARG A 109 -13.68 -2.46 -10.67
C ARG A 109 -12.44 -2.51 -11.54
N VAL A 110 -12.18 -1.42 -12.23
CA VAL A 110 -10.88 -1.19 -12.86
C VAL A 110 -9.92 -0.65 -11.80
N VAL A 111 -8.74 -1.24 -11.70
CA VAL A 111 -7.68 -0.84 -10.78
C VAL A 111 -6.53 -0.23 -11.57
N GLN A 112 -6.13 0.98 -11.20
CA GLN A 112 -4.97 1.64 -11.81
C GLN A 112 -3.67 1.13 -11.18
N VAL A 113 -2.68 0.90 -12.03
CA VAL A 113 -1.32 0.50 -11.63
C VAL A 113 -0.33 1.34 -12.42
N GLN A 114 0.59 2.00 -11.75
CA GLN A 114 1.70 2.67 -12.43
C GLN A 114 2.86 1.69 -12.59
N VAL A 115 3.45 1.67 -13.78
CA VAL A 115 4.55 0.77 -14.11
C VAL A 115 5.72 1.57 -14.66
N GLN A 116 6.84 1.61 -13.93
CA GLN A 116 8.10 2.10 -14.46
C GLN A 116 8.80 0.96 -15.19
N HIS A 117 9.10 1.18 -16.46
CA HIS A 117 9.75 0.17 -17.29
C HIS A 117 11.22 -0.04 -16.91
N ALA A 118 11.69 -1.26 -17.12
CA ALA A 118 13.10 -1.59 -17.10
C ALA A 118 13.89 -0.77 -18.13
N LYS A 119 15.19 -0.58 -17.89
CA LYS A 119 16.09 0.17 -18.76
C LYS A 119 16.02 -0.26 -20.21
N ASP A 120 16.04 -1.55 -20.45
CA ASP A 120 15.90 -2.14 -21.78
C ASP A 120 14.61 -2.97 -21.84
N ARG A 121 13.58 -2.39 -22.44
CA ARG A 121 12.24 -3.02 -22.56
C ARG A 121 12.23 -4.26 -23.45
N SER A 122 13.27 -4.47 -24.26
CA SER A 122 13.39 -5.65 -25.12
C SER A 122 13.90 -6.89 -24.37
N LYS A 123 14.51 -6.71 -23.20
CA LYS A 123 15.09 -7.77 -22.37
C LYS A 123 14.20 -8.16 -21.20
N PRO A 124 14.23 -9.44 -20.79
CA PRO A 124 13.55 -9.88 -19.59
C PRO A 124 14.07 -9.16 -18.33
N ALA A 125 13.14 -8.77 -17.46
CA ALA A 125 13.43 -8.08 -16.21
C ALA A 125 12.61 -8.68 -15.04
N PRO A 126 13.13 -8.64 -13.81
CA PRO A 126 12.31 -8.93 -12.64
C PRO A 126 11.28 -7.83 -12.42
N MET A 127 10.23 -8.16 -11.69
CA MET A 127 9.21 -7.21 -11.26
C MET A 127 9.35 -6.91 -9.77
N LEU A 128 9.49 -5.63 -9.44
CA LEU A 128 9.47 -5.11 -8.08
C LEU A 128 8.13 -4.42 -7.83
N TYR A 129 7.28 -5.04 -7.02
CA TYR A 129 6.01 -4.47 -6.59
C TYR A 129 6.26 -3.57 -5.38
N LEU A 130 5.86 -2.32 -5.46
CA LEU A 130 6.00 -1.32 -4.39
C LEU A 130 4.63 -0.86 -3.90
N LEU A 131 4.35 -1.15 -2.64
CA LEU A 131 3.08 -0.86 -1.99
C LEU A 131 3.18 0.46 -1.21
N ASP A 132 2.22 1.35 -1.45
CA ASP A 132 2.12 2.64 -0.79
C ASP A 132 1.68 2.52 0.67
N GLY A 133 1.88 3.59 1.43
CA GLY A 133 1.32 3.77 2.76
C GLY A 133 -0.21 3.96 2.74
N ALA A 134 -0.78 4.24 3.92
CA ALA A 134 -2.23 4.36 4.10
C ALA A 134 -2.89 5.49 3.28
N ALA A 135 -2.13 6.49 2.86
CA ALA A 135 -2.61 7.62 2.07
C ALA A 135 -2.43 7.44 0.54
N SER A 136 -2.37 6.19 0.07
CA SER A 136 -2.26 5.87 -1.36
C SER A 136 -3.31 6.63 -2.20
N SER A 137 -2.85 7.29 -3.25
CA SER A 137 -3.68 8.09 -4.16
C SER A 137 -3.64 7.51 -5.59
N ASP A 138 -4.09 8.28 -6.58
CA ASP A 138 -4.01 7.97 -8.01
C ASP A 138 -2.57 8.06 -8.58
N THR A 139 -1.65 8.59 -7.79
CA THR A 139 -0.22 8.59 -8.09
C THR A 139 0.53 8.02 -6.90
N SER A 140 1.37 7.03 -7.14
CA SER A 140 2.11 6.35 -6.09
C SER A 140 3.09 7.29 -5.39
N SER A 141 3.15 7.21 -4.06
CA SER A 141 4.12 7.93 -3.24
C SER A 141 5.58 7.52 -3.56
N TRP A 142 5.79 6.36 -4.14
CA TRP A 142 7.12 5.95 -4.61
C TRP A 142 7.62 6.81 -5.77
N LEU A 143 6.73 7.36 -6.59
CA LEU A 143 7.08 8.34 -7.63
C LEU A 143 7.29 9.74 -7.06
N THR A 144 6.38 10.19 -6.20
CA THR A 144 6.39 11.58 -5.70
C THR A 144 7.43 11.82 -4.61
N GLU A 145 7.61 10.86 -3.70
CA GLU A 145 8.45 10.99 -2.51
C GLU A 145 9.59 9.97 -2.48
N GLY A 146 9.31 8.73 -2.89
CA GLY A 146 10.25 7.60 -2.87
C GLY A 146 11.34 7.66 -3.94
N LYS A 147 11.27 8.62 -4.87
CA LYS A 147 12.26 8.85 -5.94
C LYS A 147 12.58 7.58 -6.74
N VAL A 148 11.59 6.72 -6.93
CA VAL A 148 11.75 5.43 -7.62
C VAL A 148 12.27 5.59 -9.05
N GLN A 149 12.10 6.75 -9.67
CA GLN A 149 12.64 7.05 -10.99
C GLN A 149 14.18 6.98 -11.06
N GLN A 150 14.88 7.03 -9.93
CA GLN A 150 16.32 6.77 -9.89
C GLN A 150 16.67 5.34 -10.31
N LEU A 151 15.71 4.42 -10.25
CA LEU A 151 15.87 3.05 -10.76
C LEU A 151 15.65 2.92 -12.27
N SER A 152 15.36 3.99 -12.99
CA SER A 152 15.12 3.93 -14.45
C SER A 152 16.34 3.48 -15.28
N GLY A 153 17.53 3.57 -14.69
CA GLY A 153 18.78 3.03 -15.27
C GLY A 153 19.00 1.54 -15.02
N GLU A 154 18.16 0.88 -14.25
CA GLU A 154 18.31 -0.51 -13.85
C GLU A 154 17.42 -1.43 -14.67
N GLN A 155 17.85 -2.70 -14.81
CA GLN A 155 17.07 -3.73 -15.52
C GLN A 155 16.02 -4.33 -14.56
N VAL A 156 15.06 -3.50 -14.10
CA VAL A 156 13.95 -3.88 -13.22
C VAL A 156 12.69 -3.15 -13.65
N THR A 157 11.58 -3.87 -13.75
CA THR A 157 10.24 -3.28 -13.91
C THR A 157 9.66 -3.02 -12.54
N VAL A 158 9.29 -1.77 -12.25
CA VAL A 158 8.69 -1.39 -10.98
C VAL A 158 7.18 -1.27 -11.15
N VAL A 159 6.44 -1.97 -10.32
CA VAL A 159 4.97 -2.06 -10.35
C VAL A 159 4.41 -1.38 -9.10
N MET A 160 3.62 -0.34 -9.26
CA MET A 160 3.09 0.49 -8.18
C MET A 160 1.56 0.52 -8.28
N PRO A 161 0.86 -0.39 -7.58
CA PRO A 161 -0.60 -0.31 -7.46
C PRO A 161 -1.00 0.97 -6.72
N THR A 162 -1.99 1.68 -7.26
CA THR A 162 -2.44 2.96 -6.73
C THR A 162 -3.83 2.84 -6.09
N GLU A 163 -4.28 3.89 -5.41
CA GLU A 163 -5.64 3.99 -4.87
C GLU A 163 -5.99 2.93 -3.81
N ALA A 164 -4.99 2.42 -3.08
CA ALA A 164 -5.16 1.39 -2.06
C ALA A 164 -5.34 1.97 -0.64
N SER A 165 -5.79 3.23 -0.53
CA SER A 165 -5.90 3.94 0.75
C SER A 165 -6.66 3.12 1.80
N GLY A 166 -6.06 2.96 2.99
CA GLY A 166 -6.67 2.27 4.13
C GLY A 166 -6.94 0.77 3.97
N SER A 167 -6.57 0.17 2.84
CA SER A 167 -6.95 -1.20 2.50
C SER A 167 -6.20 -2.30 3.25
N ASN A 168 -5.04 -1.99 3.82
CA ASN A 168 -4.06 -2.96 4.31
C ASN A 168 -3.64 -3.99 3.25
N TYR A 169 -3.96 -3.75 1.97
CA TYR A 169 -3.75 -4.70 0.88
C TYR A 169 -4.26 -6.11 1.18
N ALA A 170 -5.39 -6.19 1.90
CA ALA A 170 -6.02 -7.42 2.35
C ALA A 170 -7.32 -7.70 1.60
N ASN A 171 -7.79 -8.93 1.70
CA ASN A 171 -9.15 -9.29 1.30
C ASN A 171 -10.10 -9.00 2.47
N TRP A 172 -10.98 -8.04 2.30
CA TRP A 172 -11.98 -7.72 3.31
C TRP A 172 -13.15 -8.72 3.24
N GLN A 173 -13.72 -9.05 4.40
CA GLN A 173 -14.80 -10.02 4.50
C GLN A 173 -16.13 -9.48 3.94
N ALA A 174 -16.32 -8.17 3.97
CA ALA A 174 -17.53 -7.51 3.47
C ALA A 174 -17.16 -6.32 2.61
N ASP A 175 -18.05 -5.97 1.68
CA ASP A 175 -17.93 -4.77 0.88
C ASP A 175 -18.19 -3.53 1.76
N ASP A 176 -17.35 -2.52 1.64
CA ASP A 176 -17.53 -1.25 2.36
C ASP A 176 -18.46 -0.32 1.55
N PRO A 177 -19.42 0.35 2.19
CA PRO A 177 -20.34 1.26 1.47
C PRO A 177 -19.66 2.39 0.70
N THR A 178 -18.50 2.85 1.17
CA THR A 178 -17.75 3.96 0.57
C THR A 178 -16.61 3.49 -0.30
N LEU A 179 -15.84 2.51 0.18
CA LEU A 179 -14.63 2.02 -0.48
C LEU A 179 -14.91 0.88 -1.47
N GLY A 180 -16.12 0.33 -1.43
CA GLY A 180 -16.53 -0.78 -2.29
C GLY A 180 -15.91 -2.12 -1.87
N ARG A 181 -15.58 -2.92 -2.85
CA ARG A 181 -15.04 -4.25 -2.66
C ARG A 181 -13.52 -4.24 -2.59
N LEU A 182 -12.97 -4.61 -1.45
CA LEU A 182 -11.53 -4.62 -1.20
C LEU A 182 -11.02 -6.07 -1.16
N GLN A 183 -10.47 -6.53 -2.29
CA GLN A 183 -9.89 -7.86 -2.48
C GLN A 183 -8.44 -7.72 -2.99
N TRP A 184 -7.68 -6.86 -2.31
CA TRP A 184 -6.34 -6.48 -2.73
C TRP A 184 -5.35 -7.64 -2.72
N GLU A 185 -5.45 -8.57 -1.77
CA GLU A 185 -4.60 -9.74 -1.72
C GLU A 185 -4.78 -10.60 -2.97
N THR A 186 -6.03 -10.89 -3.34
CA THR A 186 -6.35 -11.64 -4.57
C THR A 186 -5.86 -10.89 -5.81
N PHE A 187 -6.09 -9.57 -5.87
CA PHE A 187 -5.62 -8.75 -6.97
C PHE A 187 -4.10 -8.82 -7.13
N LEU A 188 -3.35 -8.59 -6.06
CA LEU A 188 -1.88 -8.52 -6.09
C LEU A 188 -1.20 -9.88 -6.31
N THR A 189 -1.81 -10.95 -5.81
CA THR A 189 -1.18 -12.28 -5.87
C THR A 189 -1.63 -13.10 -7.07
N SER A 190 -2.75 -12.81 -7.67
CA SER A 190 -3.33 -13.62 -8.75
C SER A 190 -3.64 -12.80 -10.01
N GLU A 191 -4.49 -11.78 -9.91
CA GLU A 191 -5.01 -11.09 -11.09
C GLU A 191 -3.95 -10.20 -11.75
N LEU A 192 -3.33 -9.31 -10.99
CA LEU A 192 -2.33 -8.37 -11.51
C LEU A 192 -1.11 -9.06 -12.14
N PRO A 193 -0.49 -10.09 -11.50
CA PRO A 193 0.59 -10.83 -12.14
C PRO A 193 0.20 -11.45 -13.47
N THR A 194 -0.99 -12.03 -13.56
CA THR A 194 -1.48 -12.62 -14.81
C THR A 194 -1.54 -11.59 -15.94
N VAL A 195 -2.10 -10.41 -15.67
CA VAL A 195 -2.20 -9.33 -16.66
C VAL A 195 -0.83 -8.79 -17.06
N LEU A 196 0.04 -8.53 -16.09
CA LEU A 196 1.36 -7.96 -16.37
C LEU A 196 2.26 -8.90 -17.16
N GLU A 197 2.17 -10.20 -16.90
CA GLU A 197 3.04 -11.21 -17.50
C GLU A 197 2.54 -11.69 -18.87
N GLN A 198 1.23 -11.64 -19.11
CA GLN A 198 0.63 -12.19 -20.34
C GLN A 198 0.16 -11.11 -21.32
N GLU A 199 -0.42 -10.01 -20.84
CA GLU A 199 -1.06 -9.03 -21.70
C GLU A 199 -0.26 -7.73 -21.86
N ALA A 200 0.46 -7.30 -20.81
CA ALA A 200 1.14 -6.01 -20.82
C ALA A 200 2.50 -6.03 -21.55
N ASP A 201 2.96 -7.18 -22.03
CA ASP A 201 4.23 -7.37 -22.75
C ASP A 201 5.48 -6.83 -22.00
N LEU A 202 5.52 -7.02 -20.69
CA LEU A 202 6.58 -6.48 -19.83
C LEU A 202 7.85 -7.34 -19.77
N LYS A 203 7.96 -8.40 -20.57
CA LYS A 203 9.15 -9.27 -20.64
C LYS A 203 9.63 -9.77 -19.27
N PHE A 204 8.74 -10.42 -18.53
CA PHE A 204 9.02 -10.94 -17.20
C PHE A 204 10.05 -12.09 -17.19
N ASN A 205 11.00 -12.06 -16.25
CA ASN A 205 12.06 -13.09 -16.13
C ASN A 205 11.80 -14.15 -15.04
N GLY A 206 10.62 -14.17 -14.42
CA GLY A 206 10.25 -15.07 -13.32
C GLY A 206 10.65 -14.59 -11.92
N GLY A 207 11.29 -13.44 -11.77
CA GLY A 207 11.68 -12.89 -10.48
C GLY A 207 10.69 -11.84 -9.98
N ARG A 208 9.91 -12.13 -8.91
CA ARG A 208 9.06 -11.15 -8.24
C ARG A 208 9.63 -10.78 -6.89
N TYR A 209 9.60 -9.48 -6.61
CA TYR A 209 10.00 -8.89 -5.34
C TYR A 209 8.90 -7.99 -4.85
N LEU A 210 8.77 -7.84 -3.54
CA LEU A 210 7.69 -7.07 -2.93
C LEU A 210 8.28 -6.13 -1.89
N GLY A 211 7.99 -4.85 -2.01
CA GLY A 211 8.41 -3.84 -1.05
C GLY A 211 7.25 -2.93 -0.67
N GLY A 212 7.40 -2.19 0.41
CA GLY A 212 6.38 -1.25 0.83
C GLY A 212 6.84 -0.29 1.90
N ALA A 213 6.04 0.77 2.08
CA ALA A 213 6.22 1.75 3.13
C ALA A 213 4.99 1.79 4.05
N SER A 214 5.18 1.96 5.36
CA SER A 214 4.09 2.08 6.34
C SER A 214 3.08 0.91 6.23
N MET A 215 1.82 1.18 5.92
CA MET A 215 0.79 0.15 5.65
C MET A 215 1.25 -0.86 4.59
N GLY A 216 1.85 -0.38 3.50
CA GLY A 216 2.40 -1.22 2.44
C GLY A 216 3.57 -2.09 2.88
N ALA A 217 4.37 -1.65 3.87
CA ALA A 217 5.45 -2.44 4.42
C ALA A 217 4.93 -3.67 5.18
N GLY A 218 3.93 -3.49 6.04
CA GLY A 218 3.26 -4.59 6.73
C GLY A 218 2.63 -5.57 5.74
N ALA A 219 1.97 -5.05 4.70
CA ALA A 219 1.37 -5.85 3.65
C ALA A 219 2.42 -6.63 2.85
N ALA A 220 3.55 -6.00 2.47
CA ALA A 220 4.60 -6.65 1.71
C ALA A 220 5.20 -7.84 2.46
N VAL A 221 5.52 -7.67 3.74
CA VAL A 221 6.05 -8.75 4.56
C VAL A 221 5.01 -9.85 4.76
N ARG A 222 3.75 -9.49 5.04
CA ARG A 222 2.64 -10.46 5.19
C ARG A 222 2.45 -11.28 3.92
N LEU A 223 2.31 -10.64 2.77
CA LEU A 223 2.07 -11.32 1.50
C LEU A 223 3.25 -12.21 1.11
N ALA A 224 4.50 -11.76 1.28
CA ALA A 224 5.67 -12.58 1.00
C ALA A 224 5.75 -13.79 1.92
N SER A 225 5.31 -13.66 3.18
CA SER A 225 5.26 -14.78 4.14
C SER A 225 4.15 -15.79 3.81
N LEU A 226 2.99 -15.32 3.35
CA LEU A 226 1.87 -16.18 2.96
C LEU A 226 2.11 -16.89 1.61
N TYR A 227 2.87 -16.27 0.71
CA TYR A 227 3.13 -16.75 -0.65
C TYR A 227 4.64 -16.85 -0.96
N PRO A 228 5.41 -17.64 -0.19
CA PRO A 228 6.87 -17.69 -0.30
C PRO A 228 7.36 -18.16 -1.67
N ASP A 229 6.58 -18.97 -2.36
CA ASP A 229 6.92 -19.45 -3.71
C ASP A 229 6.69 -18.39 -4.80
N ARG A 230 5.98 -17.31 -4.50
CA ARG A 230 5.69 -16.25 -5.48
C ARG A 230 6.70 -15.13 -5.44
N TYR A 231 7.32 -14.86 -4.30
CA TYR A 231 8.22 -13.73 -4.09
C TYR A 231 9.61 -14.20 -3.68
N ARG A 232 10.62 -13.77 -4.41
CA ARG A 232 12.03 -14.13 -4.16
C ARG A 232 12.64 -13.31 -3.01
N GLY A 233 12.04 -12.17 -2.70
CA GLY A 233 12.49 -11.30 -1.62
C GLY A 233 11.46 -10.22 -1.31
N THR A 234 11.55 -9.68 -0.09
CA THR A 234 10.71 -8.59 0.38
C THR A 234 11.49 -7.62 1.23
N PHE A 235 11.04 -6.37 1.26
CA PHE A 235 11.48 -5.37 2.24
C PHE A 235 10.30 -4.53 2.70
N GLY A 236 10.42 -3.96 3.89
CA GLY A 236 9.43 -3.03 4.44
C GLY A 236 10.12 -1.86 5.14
N LEU A 237 9.64 -0.65 4.85
CA LEU A 237 10.10 0.59 5.44
C LEU A 237 9.04 1.14 6.40
N SER A 238 9.41 1.33 7.67
CA SER A 238 8.54 1.94 8.69
C SER A 238 7.17 1.26 8.82
N GLY A 239 7.13 -0.07 8.76
CA GLY A 239 5.90 -0.85 8.82
C GLY A 239 5.54 -1.31 10.22
N CYS A 240 4.25 -1.63 10.42
CA CYS A 240 3.77 -2.39 11.55
C CYS A 240 3.72 -3.87 11.15
N TYR A 241 4.49 -4.71 11.84
CA TYR A 241 4.65 -6.12 11.48
C TYR A 241 4.01 -7.07 12.49
N SER A 242 3.40 -6.54 13.55
CA SER A 242 2.67 -7.35 14.53
C SER A 242 1.31 -7.75 13.95
N THR A 243 1.05 -9.05 13.92
CA THR A 243 -0.23 -9.62 13.50
C THR A 243 -0.97 -10.27 14.66
N THR A 244 -0.43 -10.21 15.86
CA THR A 244 -1.08 -10.75 17.05
C THR A 244 -1.93 -9.69 17.72
N SER A 245 -3.24 -9.76 17.52
CA SER A 245 -4.18 -9.26 18.51
C SER A 245 -4.24 -10.29 19.64
N ASN A 246 -3.74 -9.94 20.80
CA ASN A 246 -4.08 -10.68 22.02
C ASN A 246 -5.49 -10.29 22.43
#